data_bc81c5e7b73ef05574dc08cfc924dec0
#
_entry.id   bc81c5e7b73ef05574dc08cfc924dec0
#
_cell.length_a   1.000
_cell.length_b   1.000
_cell.length_c   1.000
_cell.angle_alpha   90.00
_cell.angle_beta   90.00
_cell.angle_gamma   90.00
#
_symmetry.space_group_name_H-M   'P 1'
#
loop_
_entity.id
_entity.type
_entity.pdbx_description
1 polymer ?
#
loop_
_entity_poly.entity_id
_entity_poly.type
_entity_poly.pdbx_seq_one_letter_code
_entity_poly.pdbx_strand_id
1 'polypeptide(L)'
;MVHIYRHIFSEGIGLRQLMDYYYILSHSSKDERDEAFETLCGLRMKSFVGGVMWILRECFGMNEGWMICAANERHGRFLLSEIMIAGNFGHYDSRIRKIKVDKRFQRGLVQLKKNYRFLCYYPSEVLWSPFWKLWHWVWRKRKGYL
;
A
#
# COMPACT_ATOMS: atom_id res chain seq x y z
N MET A 1 -7.60 -4.10 -4.45
CA MET A 1 -6.85 -2.83 -4.26
C MET A 1 -6.82 -2.37 -2.80
N VAL A 2 -7.95 -2.20 -2.10
CA VAL A 2 -7.99 -1.74 -0.70
C VAL A 2 -7.15 -2.61 0.24
N HIS A 3 -7.17 -3.92 0.08
CA HIS A 3 -6.39 -4.86 0.89
C HIS A 3 -4.87 -4.61 0.77
N ILE A 4 -4.33 -4.57 -0.45
CA ILE A 4 -2.90 -4.30 -0.65
C ILE A 4 -2.51 -2.88 -0.22
N TYR A 5 -3.41 -1.90 -0.37
CA TYR A 5 -3.22 -0.55 0.13
C TYR A 5 -2.94 -0.55 1.63
N ARG A 6 -3.79 -1.20 2.43
CA ARG A 6 -3.58 -1.33 3.88
C ARG A 6 -2.26 -2.03 4.22
N HIS A 7 -1.95 -3.12 3.53
CA HIS A 7 -0.73 -3.89 3.82
C HIS A 7 0.55 -3.13 3.48
N ILE A 8 0.59 -2.35 2.40
CA ILE A 8 1.78 -1.59 2.03
C ILE A 8 2.14 -0.53 3.08
N PHE A 9 1.14 0.05 3.74
CA PHE A 9 1.37 1.02 4.83
C PHE A 9 1.74 0.36 6.16
N SER A 10 1.30 -0.85 6.42
CA SER A 10 1.57 -1.56 7.68
C SER A 10 2.79 -2.48 7.59
N GLU A 11 2.66 -3.57 6.88
CA GLU A 11 3.59 -4.70 6.91
C GLU A 11 4.48 -4.78 5.66
N GLY A 12 4.02 -4.17 4.55
CA GLY A 12 4.60 -4.35 3.22
C GLY A 12 3.91 -5.46 2.44
N ILE A 13 4.16 -5.49 1.14
CA ILE A 13 3.66 -6.50 0.20
C ILE A 13 4.78 -7.01 -0.68
N GLY A 14 4.59 -8.16 -1.30
CA GLY A 14 5.47 -8.68 -2.36
C GLY A 14 4.85 -8.49 -3.74
N LEU A 15 5.68 -8.65 -4.79
CA LEU A 15 5.22 -8.58 -6.18
C LEU A 15 4.17 -9.65 -6.51
N ARG A 16 4.16 -10.78 -5.79
CA ARG A 16 3.17 -11.84 -5.99
C ARG A 16 1.75 -11.34 -5.79
N GLN A 17 1.50 -10.52 -4.75
CA GLN A 17 0.18 -9.96 -4.51
C GLN A 17 -0.26 -8.98 -5.62
N LEU A 18 0.68 -8.34 -6.30
CA LEU A 18 0.38 -7.51 -7.46
C LEU A 18 0.05 -8.37 -8.69
N MET A 19 0.68 -9.53 -8.83
CA MET A 19 0.39 -10.46 -9.93
C MET A 19 -1.05 -10.99 -9.88
N ASP A 20 -1.63 -11.14 -8.68
CA ASP A 20 -3.05 -11.50 -8.54
C ASP A 20 -3.96 -10.45 -9.20
N TYR A 21 -3.60 -9.16 -9.12
CA TYR A 21 -4.35 -8.09 -9.80
C TYR A 21 -4.14 -8.08 -11.31
N TYR A 22 -2.98 -8.50 -11.79
CA TYR A 22 -2.77 -8.70 -13.22
C TYR A 22 -3.81 -9.70 -13.78
N TYR A 23 -3.96 -10.85 -13.13
CA TYR A 23 -4.92 -11.87 -13.57
C TYR A 23 -6.38 -11.39 -13.43
N ILE A 24 -6.74 -10.75 -12.33
CA ILE A 24 -8.08 -10.21 -12.15
C ILE A 24 -8.41 -9.21 -13.26
N LEU A 25 -7.56 -8.23 -13.52
CA LEU A 25 -7.82 -7.17 -14.50
C LEU A 25 -7.83 -7.70 -15.94
N SER A 26 -6.99 -8.68 -16.26
CA SER A 26 -6.98 -9.29 -17.61
C SER A 26 -8.24 -10.11 -17.91
N HIS A 27 -8.99 -10.55 -16.89
CA HIS A 27 -10.21 -11.34 -17.03
C HIS A 27 -11.49 -10.54 -16.71
N SER A 28 -11.36 -9.30 -16.23
CA SER A 28 -12.50 -8.43 -15.95
C SER A 28 -13.00 -7.75 -17.23
N SER A 29 -14.30 -7.52 -17.32
CA SER A 29 -14.90 -6.69 -18.36
C SER A 29 -14.51 -5.22 -18.19
N LYS A 30 -14.75 -4.42 -19.23
CA LYS A 30 -14.51 -2.97 -19.13
C LYS A 30 -15.40 -2.32 -18.08
N ASP A 31 -16.67 -2.68 -18.04
CA ASP A 31 -17.66 -2.10 -17.12
C ASP A 31 -17.28 -2.37 -15.66
N GLU A 32 -16.86 -3.60 -15.35
CA GLU A 32 -16.36 -3.95 -14.01
C GLU A 32 -15.12 -3.14 -13.60
N ARG A 33 -14.21 -2.88 -14.54
CA ARG A 33 -13.03 -2.05 -14.27
C ARG A 33 -13.40 -0.59 -14.04
N ASP A 34 -14.34 -0.05 -14.82
CA ASP A 34 -14.81 1.32 -14.69
C ASP A 34 -15.52 1.54 -13.36
N GLU A 35 -16.42 0.63 -12.95
CA GLU A 35 -17.09 0.64 -11.63
C GLU A 35 -16.09 0.55 -10.47
N ALA A 36 -15.11 -0.37 -10.59
CA ALA A 36 -14.06 -0.50 -9.60
C ALA A 36 -13.22 0.79 -9.48
N PHE A 37 -12.94 1.45 -10.60
CA PHE A 37 -12.18 2.70 -10.60
C PHE A 37 -12.96 3.85 -9.94
N GLU A 38 -14.24 4.00 -10.25
CA GLU A 38 -15.10 5.00 -9.60
C GLU A 38 -15.11 4.81 -8.07
N THR A 39 -15.30 3.58 -7.63
CA THR A 39 -15.25 3.22 -6.19
C THR A 39 -13.90 3.62 -5.57
N LEU A 40 -12.79 3.30 -6.22
CA LEU A 40 -11.44 3.61 -5.73
C LEU A 40 -11.15 5.12 -5.76
N CYS A 41 -11.72 5.87 -6.70
CA CYS A 41 -11.66 7.32 -6.73
C CYS A 41 -12.43 7.93 -5.54
N GLY A 42 -13.61 7.43 -5.23
CA GLY A 42 -14.39 7.82 -4.04
C GLY A 42 -13.61 7.60 -2.74
N LEU A 43 -12.78 6.57 -2.69
CA LEU A 43 -11.86 6.28 -1.57
C LEU A 43 -10.55 7.09 -1.62
N ARG A 44 -10.41 8.06 -2.53
CA ARG A 44 -9.19 8.87 -2.76
C ARG A 44 -7.94 8.07 -3.10
N MET A 45 -8.08 6.88 -3.67
CA MET A 45 -6.98 5.96 -3.98
C MET A 45 -6.42 6.12 -5.39
N LYS A 46 -6.86 7.10 -6.18
CA LYS A 46 -6.48 7.29 -7.59
C LYS A 46 -4.98 7.25 -7.84
N SER A 47 -4.19 7.98 -7.06
CA SER A 47 -2.74 8.04 -7.21
C SER A 47 -2.06 6.69 -6.91
N PHE A 48 -2.56 5.97 -5.90
CA PHE A 48 -2.09 4.64 -5.56
C PHE A 48 -2.39 3.65 -6.68
N VAL A 49 -3.63 3.64 -7.16
CA VAL A 49 -4.07 2.77 -8.25
C VAL A 49 -3.25 3.03 -9.51
N GLY A 50 -3.03 4.30 -9.89
CA GLY A 50 -2.15 4.64 -11.01
C GLY A 50 -0.72 4.14 -10.83
N GLY A 51 -0.19 4.18 -9.61
CA GLY A 51 1.11 3.60 -9.28
C GLY A 51 1.14 2.07 -9.44
N VAL A 52 0.08 1.38 -9.01
CA VAL A 52 -0.07 -0.07 -9.23
C VAL A 52 -0.16 -0.39 -10.72
N MET A 53 -0.95 0.36 -11.50
CA MET A 53 -1.03 0.19 -12.97
C MET A 53 0.34 0.34 -13.63
N TRP A 54 1.13 1.32 -13.21
CA TRP A 54 2.50 1.48 -13.70
C TRP A 54 3.35 0.23 -13.41
N ILE A 55 3.31 -0.32 -12.20
CA ILE A 55 4.07 -1.53 -11.83
C ILE A 55 3.60 -2.73 -12.67
N LEU A 56 2.29 -2.90 -12.84
CA LEU A 56 1.75 -4.02 -13.62
C LEU A 56 2.18 -3.93 -15.09
N ARG A 57 2.26 -2.73 -15.65
CA ARG A 57 2.76 -2.52 -17.00
C ARG A 57 4.25 -2.81 -17.11
N GLU A 58 5.08 -2.21 -16.25
CA GLU A 58 6.55 -2.28 -16.34
C GLU A 58 7.11 -3.64 -15.93
N CYS A 59 6.54 -4.27 -14.89
CA CYS A 59 7.06 -5.51 -14.35
C CYS A 59 6.41 -6.77 -14.93
N PHE A 60 5.16 -6.67 -15.39
CA PHE A 60 4.39 -7.82 -15.86
C PHE A 60 3.89 -7.68 -17.30
N GLY A 61 4.21 -6.58 -17.99
CA GLY A 61 3.81 -6.36 -19.39
C GLY A 61 2.29 -6.24 -19.58
N MET A 62 1.56 -5.65 -18.60
CA MET A 62 0.12 -5.52 -18.69
C MET A 62 -0.30 -4.66 -19.88
N ASN A 63 -1.25 -5.15 -20.65
CA ASN A 63 -1.84 -4.39 -21.76
C ASN A 63 -2.61 -3.16 -21.22
N GLU A 64 -2.44 -2.01 -21.87
CA GLU A 64 -3.11 -0.78 -21.47
C GLU A 64 -4.64 -0.89 -21.49
N GLY A 65 -5.20 -1.71 -22.38
CA GLY A 65 -6.64 -1.98 -22.45
C GLY A 65 -7.21 -2.70 -21.21
N TRP A 66 -6.37 -3.29 -20.37
CA TRP A 66 -6.79 -3.94 -19.12
C TRP A 66 -6.61 -3.05 -17.88
N MET A 67 -5.94 -1.91 -18.05
CA MET A 67 -5.74 -0.99 -16.93
C MET A 67 -7.03 -0.26 -16.57
N ILE A 68 -7.25 -0.07 -15.27
CA ILE A 68 -8.43 0.66 -14.76
C ILE A 68 -8.23 2.18 -14.77
N CYS A 69 -6.99 2.65 -14.91
CA CYS A 69 -6.67 4.06 -15.09
C CYS A 69 -5.28 4.22 -15.71
N ALA A 70 -4.95 5.45 -16.11
CA ALA A 70 -3.62 5.78 -16.60
C ALA A 70 -2.53 5.46 -15.56
N ALA A 71 -1.44 4.89 -16.04
CA ALA A 71 -0.26 4.61 -15.23
C ALA A 71 0.36 5.88 -14.67
N ASN A 72 0.74 5.87 -13.40
CA ASN A 72 1.42 6.96 -12.75
C ASN A 72 2.85 6.54 -12.38
N GLU A 73 3.81 6.96 -13.18
CA GLU A 73 5.21 6.58 -13.02
C GLU A 73 5.80 7.03 -11.67
N ARG A 74 5.53 8.26 -11.25
CA ARG A 74 6.06 8.79 -9.98
C ARG A 74 5.65 7.93 -8.79
N HIS A 75 4.37 7.60 -8.70
CA HIS A 75 3.84 6.74 -7.63
C HIS A 75 4.28 5.29 -7.82
N GLY A 76 4.35 4.80 -9.06
CA GLY A 76 4.78 3.44 -9.38
C GLY A 76 6.23 3.17 -8.97
N ARG A 77 7.16 4.04 -9.33
CA ARG A 77 8.58 3.94 -8.93
C ARG A 77 8.74 3.94 -7.41
N PHE A 78 8.03 4.81 -6.72
CA PHE A 78 8.06 4.85 -5.26
C PHE A 78 7.54 3.54 -4.66
N LEU A 79 6.35 3.08 -5.08
CA LEU A 79 5.76 1.84 -4.57
C LEU A 79 6.64 0.63 -4.86
N LEU A 80 7.17 0.52 -6.09
CA LEU A 80 8.06 -0.57 -6.47
C LEU A 80 9.32 -0.58 -5.60
N SER A 81 9.93 0.58 -5.35
CA SER A 81 11.12 0.67 -4.49
C SER A 81 10.83 0.21 -3.06
N GLU A 82 9.68 0.61 -2.48
CA GLU A 82 9.28 0.19 -1.14
C GLU A 82 8.97 -1.33 -1.09
N ILE A 83 8.34 -1.88 -2.12
CA ILE A 83 8.06 -3.33 -2.25
C ILE A 83 9.38 -4.12 -2.33
N MET A 84 10.31 -3.69 -3.15
CA MET A 84 11.59 -4.38 -3.32
C MET A 84 12.47 -4.35 -2.06
N ILE A 85 12.43 -3.25 -1.30
CA ILE A 85 13.20 -3.12 -0.06
C ILE A 85 12.55 -3.88 1.10
N ALA A 86 11.23 -3.78 1.24
CA ALA A 86 10.51 -4.44 2.33
C ALA A 86 10.35 -5.95 2.11
N GLY A 87 10.26 -6.38 0.85
CA GLY A 87 9.94 -7.75 0.51
C GLY A 87 8.57 -8.17 1.03
N ASN A 88 8.30 -9.47 0.99
CA ASN A 88 7.02 -10.02 1.44
C ASN A 88 6.85 -9.83 2.96
N PHE A 89 5.81 -9.09 3.37
CA PHE A 89 5.49 -8.78 4.78
C PHE A 89 6.63 -8.12 5.57
N GLY A 90 7.52 -7.37 4.92
CA GLY A 90 8.64 -6.69 5.58
C GLY A 90 9.74 -7.63 6.12
N HIS A 91 9.69 -8.91 5.83
CA HIS A 91 10.63 -9.92 6.33
C HIS A 91 12.09 -9.64 5.92
N TYR A 92 12.29 -9.00 4.79
CA TYR A 92 13.63 -8.71 4.24
C TYR A 92 14.05 -7.26 4.40
N ASP A 93 13.26 -6.42 5.06
CA ASP A 93 13.59 -5.01 5.23
C ASP A 93 14.84 -4.86 6.12
N SER A 94 15.97 -4.65 5.46
CA SER A 94 17.27 -4.46 6.12
C SER A 94 17.31 -3.25 7.05
N ARG A 95 16.37 -2.29 6.87
CA ARG A 95 16.22 -1.10 7.70
C ARG A 95 15.61 -1.44 9.06
N ILE A 96 14.83 -2.54 9.13
CA ILE A 96 14.17 -3.04 10.35
C ILE A 96 15.03 -4.13 10.99
N ARG A 97 15.67 -5.00 10.20
CA ARG A 97 16.43 -6.17 10.67
C ARG A 97 17.63 -5.84 11.59
N LYS A 98 18.18 -4.64 11.47
CA LYS A 98 19.27 -4.16 12.34
C LYS A 98 18.80 -3.73 13.74
N ILE A 99 17.50 -3.70 13.96
CA ILE A 99 16.90 -3.26 15.23
C ILE A 99 16.61 -4.50 16.06
N LYS A 100 17.44 -4.74 17.10
CA LYS A 100 17.14 -5.78 18.09
C LYS A 100 15.75 -5.53 18.68
N VAL A 101 14.91 -6.57 18.63
CA VAL A 101 13.45 -6.56 18.77
C VAL A 101 12.92 -5.99 20.11
N ASP A 102 13.78 -5.71 21.06
CA ASP A 102 13.40 -5.47 22.48
C ASP A 102 13.03 -4.04 22.85
N LYS A 103 13.04 -3.10 21.91
CA LYS A 103 12.76 -1.70 22.25
C LYS A 103 11.57 -1.17 21.46
N ARG A 104 10.39 -1.08 22.10
CA ARG A 104 9.17 -0.42 21.57
C ARG A 104 9.47 0.94 20.95
N PHE A 105 10.40 1.69 21.53
CA PHE A 105 10.84 2.99 21.03
C PHE A 105 11.50 2.91 19.65
N GLN A 106 12.36 1.92 19.41
CA GLN A 106 13.05 1.76 18.11
C GLN A 106 12.07 1.36 16.99
N ARG A 107 11.05 0.54 17.31
CA ARG A 107 9.97 0.24 16.35
C ARG A 107 9.19 1.49 15.97
N GLY A 108 8.93 2.37 16.97
CA GLY A 108 8.29 3.66 16.73
C GLY A 108 9.10 4.55 15.79
N LEU A 109 10.41 4.64 15.96
CA LEU A 109 11.29 5.44 15.08
C LEU A 109 11.32 4.90 13.64
N VAL A 110 11.32 3.57 13.45
CA VAL A 110 11.27 2.97 12.11
C VAL A 110 9.95 3.29 11.44
N GLN A 111 8.84 3.16 12.17
CA GLN A 111 7.53 3.51 11.65
C GLN A 111 7.45 5.00 11.30
N LEU A 112 8.05 5.87 12.12
CA LEU A 112 8.11 7.30 11.84
C LEU A 112 8.88 7.61 10.55
N LYS A 113 10.04 6.97 10.35
CA LYS A 113 10.83 7.10 9.13
C LYS A 113 10.06 6.58 7.91
N LYS A 114 9.35 5.46 8.03
CA LYS A 114 8.46 4.96 6.98
C LYS A 114 7.37 5.98 6.66
N ASN A 115 6.66 6.45 7.68
CA ASN A 115 5.60 7.43 7.52
C ASN A 115 6.10 8.72 6.84
N TYR A 116 7.29 9.21 7.20
CA TYR A 116 7.87 10.39 6.56
C TYR A 116 8.08 10.22 5.05
N ARG A 117 8.58 9.04 4.59
CA ARG A 117 8.72 8.77 3.15
C ARG A 117 7.36 8.70 2.44
N PHE A 118 6.38 8.10 3.08
CA PHE A 118 5.02 8.01 2.54
C PHE A 118 4.28 9.34 2.56
N LEU A 119 4.64 10.28 3.44
CA LEU A 119 3.99 11.59 3.55
C LEU A 119 4.03 12.40 2.26
N CYS A 120 5.14 12.32 1.51
CA CYS A 120 5.30 13.02 0.23
C CYS A 120 4.42 12.48 -0.90
N TYR A 121 3.90 11.24 -0.75
CA TYR A 121 3.10 10.58 -1.77
C TYR A 121 1.65 10.36 -1.33
N TYR A 122 1.44 10.11 -0.05
CA TYR A 122 0.14 9.75 0.54
C TYR A 122 -0.10 10.48 1.87
N PRO A 123 -0.16 11.81 1.87
CA PRO A 123 -0.23 12.61 3.12
C PRO A 123 -1.49 12.31 3.93
N SER A 124 -2.64 12.12 3.30
CA SER A 124 -3.91 11.82 3.99
C SER A 124 -3.81 10.55 4.85
N GLU A 125 -3.19 9.50 4.31
CA GLU A 125 -3.08 8.21 5.00
C GLU A 125 -2.12 8.29 6.19
N VAL A 126 -0.98 8.93 5.97
CA VAL A 126 0.04 9.07 7.02
C VAL A 126 -0.48 9.91 8.18
N LEU A 127 -1.18 11.00 7.89
CA LEU A 127 -1.72 11.90 8.92
C LEU A 127 -2.91 11.28 9.66
N TRP A 128 -3.77 10.51 8.97
CA TRP A 128 -4.95 9.90 9.58
C TRP A 128 -4.64 8.63 10.39
N SER A 129 -3.61 7.89 10.03
CA SER A 129 -3.23 6.61 10.67
C SER A 129 -3.05 6.70 12.20
N PRO A 130 -2.34 7.69 12.78
CA PRO A 130 -2.18 7.78 14.24
C PRO A 130 -3.50 8.07 14.97
N PHE A 131 -4.38 8.90 14.39
CA PHE A 131 -5.69 9.21 14.97
C PHE A 131 -6.57 7.96 15.01
N TRP A 132 -6.59 7.18 13.91
CA TRP A 132 -7.35 5.95 13.85
C TRP A 132 -6.83 4.90 14.85
N LYS A 133 -5.49 4.76 15.00
CA LYS A 133 -4.87 3.85 15.97
C LYS A 133 -5.21 4.25 17.41
N LEU A 134 -5.18 5.54 17.72
CA LEU A 134 -5.55 6.05 19.03
C LEU A 134 -7.03 5.80 19.33
N TRP A 135 -7.91 6.14 18.38
CA TRP A 135 -9.35 5.89 18.51
C TRP A 135 -9.64 4.40 18.70
N HIS A 136 -9.03 3.53 17.89
CA HIS A 136 -9.21 2.08 17.98
C HIS A 136 -8.70 1.51 19.31
N TRP A 137 -7.58 2.04 19.83
CA TRP A 137 -7.08 1.66 21.15
C TRP A 137 -8.05 2.06 22.27
N VAL A 138 -8.57 3.29 22.25
CA VAL A 138 -9.58 3.76 23.21
C VAL A 138 -10.84 2.92 23.13
N TRP A 139 -11.31 2.62 21.90
CA TRP A 139 -12.48 1.79 21.67
C TRP A 139 -12.31 0.37 22.21
N ARG A 140 -11.17 -0.27 21.96
CA ARG A 140 -10.85 -1.61 22.50
C ARG A 140 -10.81 -1.62 24.01
N LYS A 141 -10.20 -0.60 24.63
CA LYS A 141 -10.15 -0.45 26.08
C LYS A 141 -11.55 -0.32 26.69
N ARG A 142 -12.45 0.46 26.05
CA ARG A 142 -13.84 0.61 26.49
C ARG A 142 -14.65 -0.67 26.36
N LYS A 143 -14.33 -1.52 25.40
CA LYS A 143 -15.02 -2.80 25.16
C LYS A 143 -14.41 -3.98 25.96
N GLY A 144 -13.39 -3.75 26.78
CA GLY A 144 -12.76 -4.80 27.61
C GLY A 144 -11.92 -5.81 26.80
N TYR A 145 -11.46 -5.44 25.60
CA TYR A 145 -10.59 -6.28 24.76
C TYR A 145 -9.07 -6.07 25.03
N LEU A 146 -8.73 -5.34 26.10
CA LEU A 146 -7.35 -5.12 26.58
C LEU A 146 -7.29 -5.36 28.07
#